data_d7e4eef77efad56b20858cfd9948a96f
#
_entry.id   d7e4eef77efad56b20858cfd9948a96f
#
_cell.length_a   1.000
_cell.length_b   1.000
_cell.length_c   1.000
_cell.angle_alpha   90.00
_cell.angle_beta   90.00
_cell.angle_gamma   90.00
#
_symmetry.space_group_name_H-M   'P 1'
#
loop_
_entity.id
_entity.type
_entity.pdbx_description
1 polymer ?
#
loop_
_entity_poly.entity_id
_entity_poly.type
_entity_poly.pdbx_seq_one_letter_code
_entity_poly.pdbx_strand_id
1 'polypeptide(L)'
;MLTPSKLTLIAGCLFTACGQASMTIEPDPNNPSGYLVSRVELNAAEQAKTANPMYAIWAKALQTQPNSVVEAIEPGLASNPGNVQRVERVFPQSEWDYLTHMAAPEYTYTRFLRAIGKFPAFCGDYTDGRDGDAICKKSIVTAFAHFSQETGGHIAKDNVSDNPLALEEWQQALVHVREMGWSEGQEGYTTGCGQNDWQNARWPCAAGQGYFGRGAKQLSYHFNYGAFSEAMFDGDATVLLNNPGLVADSWLNLASAIWFFLTPQAPKPAMLHVIDRTWVPSQREIDAGIGYGFGTTINVINGGIECGEQNKDKGQPVNRIRYWEGLAEHYQIPQQPDEKNTCWQQTPYGSLNLNGATDVLYTNWDGNWKYYPDRPGGYSFECELVGFQTAYSALVEGDYEKCVTNFYGSHANWPQVRVVEKLEPSDPGTDPGSNVWDKNAVYNAGDQVVWNGATYEAKWWTQGDDPADGGPWLLVSGTQPTPEPTPEPAPASDPQPTPDPVPETGSFLEWQPGVSQVANGDKVTYNGRCFIAKNGPGVWETPVQSNWFWDEISCQ
;
A
#
# COMPACT_ATOMS: atom_id res chain seq x y z
N MET A 1 62.34 29.14 13.62
CA MET A 1 61.35 28.27 14.25
C MET A 1 60.30 27.99 13.21
N LEU A 2 60.37 26.79 12.64
CA LEU A 2 59.52 26.35 11.53
C LEU A 2 58.25 25.68 12.11
N THR A 3 57.06 26.14 11.68
CA THR A 3 55.78 25.48 11.98
C THR A 3 55.44 24.47 10.91
N PRO A 4 54.93 23.27 11.24
CA PRO A 4 54.62 22.26 10.24
C PRO A 4 53.22 22.48 9.65
N SER A 5 53.16 22.48 8.33
CA SER A 5 51.93 22.42 7.52
C SER A 5 51.17 21.12 7.76
N LYS A 6 49.88 21.24 8.05
CA LYS A 6 48.93 20.13 8.04
C LYS A 6 48.48 19.83 6.60
N LEU A 7 48.88 18.68 6.10
CA LEU A 7 48.37 18.12 4.87
C LEU A 7 46.97 17.57 5.14
N THR A 8 45.95 18.20 4.56
CA THR A 8 44.57 17.67 4.55
C THR A 8 44.46 16.74 3.36
N LEU A 9 44.37 15.44 3.61
CA LEU A 9 44.00 14.44 2.60
C LEU A 9 42.52 14.63 2.28
N ILE A 10 42.22 15.12 1.10
CA ILE A 10 40.89 15.06 0.51
C ILE A 10 40.76 13.66 -0.10
N ALA A 11 40.02 12.78 0.56
CA ALA A 11 39.59 11.53 -0.02
C ALA A 11 38.53 11.85 -1.09
N GLY A 12 38.95 11.91 -2.34
CA GLY A 12 38.05 11.97 -3.48
C GLY A 12 37.30 10.63 -3.58
N CYS A 13 36.02 10.61 -3.21
CA CYS A 13 35.14 9.56 -3.67
C CYS A 13 35.00 9.67 -5.19
N LEU A 14 35.66 8.80 -5.91
CA LEU A 14 35.31 8.50 -7.30
C LEU A 14 33.91 7.92 -7.30
N PHE A 15 32.92 8.74 -7.66
CA PHE A 15 31.63 8.23 -8.14
C PHE A 15 31.90 7.54 -9.47
N THR A 16 32.20 6.24 -9.45
CA THR A 16 31.95 5.40 -10.60
C THR A 16 30.46 5.43 -10.86
N ALA A 17 30.06 6.03 -11.98
CA ALA A 17 28.73 5.84 -12.53
C ALA A 17 28.58 4.31 -12.71
N CYS A 18 27.93 3.63 -11.77
CA CYS A 18 27.37 2.31 -12.00
C CYS A 18 26.33 2.50 -13.11
N GLY A 19 26.71 2.18 -14.35
CA GLY A 19 25.72 1.96 -15.41
C GLY A 19 24.74 0.94 -14.84
N GLN A 20 23.44 1.27 -14.83
CA GLN A 20 22.42 0.30 -14.49
C GLN A 20 22.63 -0.91 -15.40
N ALA A 21 22.92 -2.07 -14.79
CA ALA A 21 22.95 -3.30 -15.55
C ALA A 21 21.56 -3.45 -16.19
N SER A 22 21.53 -3.65 -17.50
CA SER A 22 20.28 -3.87 -18.19
C SER A 22 19.65 -5.15 -17.62
N MET A 23 18.32 -5.11 -17.38
CA MET A 23 17.59 -6.29 -16.92
C MET A 23 17.82 -7.47 -17.86
N THR A 24 18.15 -8.64 -17.29
CA THR A 24 18.29 -9.88 -18.04
C THR A 24 16.91 -10.41 -18.41
N ILE A 25 16.74 -10.79 -19.69
CA ILE A 25 15.47 -11.24 -20.24
C ILE A 25 15.74 -12.52 -21.00
N GLU A 26 15.05 -13.60 -20.65
CA GLU A 26 15.21 -14.91 -21.30
C GLU A 26 13.87 -15.35 -21.94
N PRO A 27 13.88 -16.09 -23.06
CA PRO A 27 12.67 -16.70 -23.60
C PRO A 27 12.01 -17.62 -22.55
N ASP A 28 10.67 -17.57 -22.45
CA ASP A 28 9.95 -18.49 -21.57
C ASP A 28 9.80 -19.86 -22.26
N PRO A 29 10.41 -20.95 -21.75
CA PRO A 29 10.31 -22.27 -22.34
C PRO A 29 8.87 -22.81 -22.38
N ASN A 30 7.99 -22.25 -21.53
CA ASN A 30 6.57 -22.65 -21.46
C ASN A 30 5.64 -21.78 -22.31
N ASN A 31 6.15 -20.69 -22.89
CA ASN A 31 5.37 -19.78 -23.72
C ASN A 31 6.22 -19.22 -24.87
N PRO A 32 6.01 -19.67 -26.13
CA PRO A 32 6.81 -19.22 -27.29
C PRO A 32 6.80 -17.71 -27.54
N SER A 33 5.81 -16.99 -27.01
CA SER A 33 5.67 -15.53 -27.12
C SER A 33 6.01 -14.83 -25.82
N GLY A 34 6.46 -15.55 -24.81
CA GLY A 34 6.73 -15.07 -23.46
C GLY A 34 8.20 -14.92 -23.15
N TYR A 35 8.45 -14.17 -22.10
CA TYR A 35 9.80 -13.94 -21.57
C TYR A 35 9.81 -14.08 -20.06
N LEU A 36 10.95 -14.56 -19.53
CA LEU A 36 11.24 -14.61 -18.10
C LEU A 36 12.00 -13.35 -17.68
N VAL A 37 11.60 -12.80 -16.54
CA VAL A 37 12.31 -11.73 -15.84
C VAL A 37 12.55 -12.12 -14.39
N SER A 38 13.70 -11.72 -13.84
CA SER A 38 14.09 -12.04 -12.47
C SER A 38 13.43 -11.08 -11.48
N ARG A 39 12.77 -11.61 -10.43
CA ARG A 39 12.26 -10.83 -9.30
C ARG A 39 13.39 -10.07 -8.59
N VAL A 40 14.56 -10.70 -8.45
CA VAL A 40 15.73 -10.04 -7.86
C VAL A 40 16.12 -8.79 -8.64
N GLU A 41 16.11 -8.85 -9.99
CA GLU A 41 16.44 -7.70 -10.83
C GLU A 41 15.33 -6.66 -10.85
N LEU A 42 14.05 -7.07 -10.83
CA LEU A 42 12.91 -6.16 -10.69
C LEU A 42 13.00 -5.37 -9.38
N ASN A 43 13.27 -6.04 -8.27
CA ASN A 43 13.46 -5.38 -6.98
C ASN A 43 14.65 -4.42 -6.98
N ALA A 44 15.75 -4.78 -7.62
CA ALA A 44 16.92 -3.90 -7.76
C ALA A 44 16.59 -2.66 -8.63
N ALA A 45 15.81 -2.83 -9.70
CA ALA A 45 15.34 -1.72 -10.54
C ALA A 45 14.39 -0.80 -9.78
N GLU A 46 13.44 -1.35 -9.01
CA GLU A 46 12.56 -0.58 -8.13
C GLU A 46 13.38 0.26 -7.14
N GLN A 47 14.30 -0.37 -6.42
CA GLN A 47 15.17 0.30 -5.45
C GLN A 47 16.01 1.41 -6.08
N ALA A 48 16.53 1.19 -7.29
CA ALA A 48 17.30 2.21 -8.00
C ALA A 48 16.43 3.43 -8.37
N LYS A 49 15.19 3.19 -8.82
CA LYS A 49 14.25 4.25 -9.21
C LYS A 49 13.68 5.00 -8.00
N THR A 50 13.60 4.34 -6.85
CA THR A 50 13.10 4.90 -5.57
C THR A 50 14.22 5.19 -4.56
N ALA A 51 15.44 5.40 -5.02
CA ALA A 51 16.60 5.62 -4.17
C ALA A 51 16.56 6.94 -3.35
N ASN A 52 15.69 7.90 -3.73
CA ASN A 52 15.52 9.12 -2.96
C ASN A 52 14.95 8.77 -1.57
N PRO A 53 15.57 9.26 -0.46
CA PRO A 53 15.13 8.94 0.89
C PRO A 53 13.66 9.25 1.20
N MET A 54 13.04 10.17 0.46
CA MET A 54 11.63 10.51 0.64
C MET A 54 10.69 9.33 0.40
N TYR A 55 11.01 8.40 -0.51
CA TYR A 55 10.16 7.22 -0.71
C TYR A 55 10.06 6.36 0.55
N ALA A 56 11.18 6.13 1.23
CA ALA A 56 11.19 5.38 2.49
C ALA A 56 10.42 6.12 3.60
N ILE A 57 10.51 7.46 3.65
CA ILE A 57 9.76 8.29 4.59
C ILE A 57 8.25 8.18 4.32
N TRP A 58 7.83 8.30 3.07
CA TRP A 58 6.43 8.18 2.68
C TRP A 58 5.88 6.77 2.94
N ALA A 59 6.59 5.74 2.53
CA ALA A 59 6.20 4.36 2.77
C ALA A 59 6.06 4.07 4.27
N LYS A 60 6.99 4.57 5.09
CA LYS A 60 6.91 4.48 6.56
C LYS A 60 5.68 5.22 7.12
N ALA A 61 5.35 6.41 6.60
CA ALA A 61 4.19 7.16 7.05
C ALA A 61 2.86 6.47 6.73
N LEU A 62 2.83 5.64 5.70
CA LEU A 62 1.65 4.87 5.28
C LEU A 62 1.55 3.47 5.92
N GLN A 63 2.55 3.07 6.72
CA GLN A 63 2.45 1.80 7.46
C GLN A 63 1.24 1.81 8.39
N THR A 64 0.56 0.67 8.46
CA THR A 64 -0.66 0.50 9.25
C THR A 64 -0.50 -0.55 10.33
N GLN A 65 -1.26 -0.41 11.41
CA GLN A 65 -1.40 -1.45 12.42
C GLN A 65 -2.44 -2.50 11.98
N PRO A 66 -2.30 -3.76 12.43
CA PRO A 66 -3.34 -4.77 12.24
C PRO A 66 -4.71 -4.31 12.79
N ASN A 67 -5.79 -4.64 12.11
CA ASN A 67 -7.14 -4.23 12.53
C ASN A 67 -7.49 -4.75 13.91
N SER A 68 -7.03 -5.94 14.30
CA SER A 68 -7.20 -6.48 15.66
C SER A 68 -6.60 -5.59 16.75
N VAL A 69 -5.46 -4.96 16.49
CA VAL A 69 -4.86 -3.97 17.41
C VAL A 69 -5.70 -2.71 17.46
N VAL A 70 -6.17 -2.24 16.30
CA VAL A 70 -6.97 -1.02 16.17
C VAL A 70 -8.32 -1.17 16.90
N GLU A 71 -8.99 -2.28 16.71
CA GLU A 71 -10.31 -2.54 17.31
C GLU A 71 -10.25 -2.74 18.83
N ALA A 72 -9.10 -3.13 19.37
CA ALA A 72 -8.86 -3.20 20.80
C ALA A 72 -8.61 -1.85 21.46
N ILE A 73 -8.48 -0.76 20.70
CA ILE A 73 -8.25 0.58 21.26
C ILE A 73 -9.52 1.09 21.93
N GLU A 74 -9.40 1.45 23.18
CA GLU A 74 -10.43 2.13 23.97
C GLU A 74 -9.80 3.29 24.76
N PRO A 75 -10.54 4.38 25.02
CA PRO A 75 -10.02 5.51 25.78
C PRO A 75 -9.45 5.10 27.15
N GLY A 76 -8.26 5.59 27.48
CA GLY A 76 -7.61 5.40 28.78
C GLY A 76 -6.87 4.08 28.98
N LEU A 77 -6.83 3.18 27.97
CA LEU A 77 -6.12 1.92 28.11
C LEU A 77 -4.59 2.13 28.01
N ALA A 78 -3.86 1.62 29.00
CA ALA A 78 -2.39 1.64 28.99
C ALA A 78 -1.77 0.80 27.85
N SER A 79 -2.53 -0.13 27.29
CA SER A 79 -2.12 -0.96 26.14
C SER A 79 -2.31 -0.28 24.78
N ASN A 80 -2.91 0.90 24.74
CA ASN A 80 -3.05 1.64 23.49
C ASN A 80 -1.68 1.91 22.84
N PRO A 81 -1.59 1.95 21.49
CA PRO A 81 -0.37 2.35 20.79
C PRO A 81 0.15 3.72 21.25
N GLY A 82 1.47 3.92 21.19
CA GLY A 82 2.12 5.14 21.71
C GLY A 82 1.60 6.45 21.09
N ASN A 83 1.28 6.44 19.80
CA ASN A 83 0.66 7.58 19.13
C ASN A 83 -0.75 7.88 19.63
N VAL A 84 -1.54 6.85 19.98
CA VAL A 84 -2.86 7.00 20.60
C VAL A 84 -2.73 7.60 22.01
N GLN A 85 -1.82 7.07 22.83
CA GLN A 85 -1.54 7.63 24.16
C GLN A 85 -1.07 9.10 24.08
N ARG A 86 -0.32 9.48 23.03
CA ARG A 86 0.02 10.89 22.79
C ARG A 86 -1.20 11.72 22.50
N VAL A 87 -2.11 11.25 21.64
CA VAL A 87 -3.37 11.94 21.36
C VAL A 87 -4.17 12.13 22.63
N GLU A 88 -4.37 11.09 23.45
CA GLU A 88 -5.10 11.18 24.72
C GLU A 88 -4.50 12.22 25.68
N ARG A 89 -3.18 12.44 25.64
CA ARG A 89 -2.50 13.46 26.44
C ARG A 89 -2.65 14.87 25.89
N VAL A 90 -2.50 15.07 24.56
CA VAL A 90 -2.48 16.42 23.96
C VAL A 90 -3.85 16.89 23.47
N PHE A 91 -4.78 15.97 23.26
CA PHE A 91 -6.14 16.20 22.80
C PHE A 91 -7.09 15.17 23.46
N PRO A 92 -7.35 15.30 24.77
CA PRO A 92 -8.20 14.38 25.52
C PRO A 92 -9.66 14.43 25.04
N GLN A 93 -10.49 13.51 25.50
CA GLN A 93 -11.90 13.42 25.14
C GLN A 93 -12.66 14.74 25.36
N SER A 94 -12.32 15.50 26.38
CA SER A 94 -12.95 16.82 26.64
C SER A 94 -12.75 17.81 25.49
N GLU A 95 -11.58 17.77 24.81
CA GLU A 95 -11.32 18.60 23.64
C GLU A 95 -12.07 18.09 22.40
N TRP A 96 -12.17 16.77 22.26
CA TRP A 96 -13.03 16.16 21.24
C TRP A 96 -14.48 16.62 21.43
N ASP A 97 -15.05 16.47 22.62
CA ASP A 97 -16.42 16.84 22.92
C ASP A 97 -16.66 18.35 22.69
N TYR A 98 -15.64 19.18 22.96
CA TYR A 98 -15.69 20.62 22.73
C TYR A 98 -15.78 21.01 21.24
N LEU A 99 -15.18 20.22 20.35
CA LEU A 99 -15.22 20.49 18.90
C LEU A 99 -16.34 19.74 18.16
N THR A 100 -17.02 18.82 18.82
CA THR A 100 -17.95 17.88 18.16
C THR A 100 -19.34 17.91 18.76
N HIS A 101 -19.76 19.03 19.36
CA HIS A 101 -21.10 19.17 19.95
C HIS A 101 -22.24 18.84 19.00
N MET A 102 -22.05 19.08 17.71
CA MET A 102 -23.06 18.87 16.66
C MET A 102 -22.73 17.67 15.77
N ALA A 103 -21.72 16.89 16.11
CA ALA A 103 -21.27 15.77 15.28
C ALA A 103 -22.34 14.70 15.15
N ALA A 104 -22.40 14.05 13.98
CA ALA A 104 -23.22 12.88 13.78
C ALA A 104 -22.79 11.75 14.75
N PRO A 105 -23.73 10.92 15.23
CA PRO A 105 -23.46 9.90 16.26
C PRO A 105 -22.46 8.84 15.81
N GLU A 106 -22.22 8.72 14.52
CA GLU A 106 -21.19 7.85 13.95
C GLU A 106 -19.77 8.32 14.25
N TYR A 107 -19.58 9.58 14.61
CA TYR A 107 -18.27 10.11 15.00
C TYR A 107 -18.14 10.08 16.51
N THR A 108 -17.24 9.23 17.02
CA THR A 108 -16.96 9.11 18.46
C THR A 108 -15.48 9.26 18.74
N TYR A 109 -15.14 9.62 19.98
CA TYR A 109 -13.74 9.70 20.40
C TYR A 109 -13.02 8.36 20.27
N THR A 110 -13.67 7.25 20.61
CA THR A 110 -13.11 5.90 20.41
C THR A 110 -12.78 5.66 18.94
N ARG A 111 -13.68 6.00 18.01
CA ARG A 111 -13.42 5.87 16.58
C ARG A 111 -12.29 6.78 16.10
N PHE A 112 -12.15 7.97 16.69
CA PHE A 112 -11.03 8.87 16.43
C PHE A 112 -9.71 8.24 16.87
N LEU A 113 -9.65 7.71 18.07
CA LEU A 113 -8.47 7.02 18.58
C LEU A 113 -8.11 5.79 17.71
N ARG A 114 -9.10 5.01 17.28
CA ARG A 114 -8.90 3.88 16.35
C ARG A 114 -8.35 4.33 15.00
N ALA A 115 -8.89 5.39 14.43
CA ALA A 115 -8.38 5.98 13.20
C ALA A 115 -6.91 6.41 13.32
N ILE A 116 -6.56 7.06 14.43
CA ILE A 116 -5.17 7.42 14.76
C ILE A 116 -4.29 6.18 14.94
N GLY A 117 -4.78 5.20 15.70
CA GLY A 117 -4.03 3.98 15.99
C GLY A 117 -3.73 3.13 14.77
N LYS A 118 -4.57 3.20 13.72
CA LYS A 118 -4.29 2.54 12.44
C LYS A 118 -2.99 3.04 11.81
N PHE A 119 -2.64 4.30 11.99
CA PHE A 119 -1.49 4.95 11.35
C PHE A 119 -0.46 5.44 12.38
N PRO A 120 0.56 4.64 12.73
CA PRO A 120 1.57 5.00 13.74
C PRO A 120 2.32 6.31 13.45
N ALA A 121 2.38 6.75 12.19
CA ALA A 121 3.04 7.99 11.82
C ALA A 121 2.24 9.24 12.23
N PHE A 122 0.90 9.17 12.26
CA PHE A 122 0.10 10.29 12.75
C PHE A 122 0.24 10.38 14.26
N CYS A 123 0.71 11.52 14.75
CA CYS A 123 1.12 11.70 16.15
C CYS A 123 2.22 10.73 16.61
N GLY A 124 3.06 10.26 15.70
CA GLY A 124 4.17 9.33 15.96
C GLY A 124 5.37 9.99 16.65
N ASP A 125 6.39 9.18 16.91
CA ASP A 125 7.63 9.63 17.55
C ASP A 125 8.62 10.23 16.54
N TYR A 126 9.33 11.26 16.99
CA TYR A 126 10.44 11.88 16.27
C TYR A 126 11.74 11.62 17.03
N THR A 127 12.76 11.10 16.33
CA THR A 127 14.07 10.76 16.92
C THR A 127 15.13 11.84 16.68
N ASP A 128 14.76 12.91 16.00
CA ASP A 128 15.63 14.00 15.57
C ASP A 128 15.52 15.28 16.44
N GLY A 129 14.80 15.18 17.56
CA GLY A 129 14.64 16.27 18.52
C GLY A 129 13.44 17.19 18.25
N ARG A 130 12.64 16.92 17.21
CA ARG A 130 11.38 17.66 17.01
C ARG A 130 10.39 17.36 18.13
N ASP A 131 9.58 18.36 18.52
CA ASP A 131 8.55 18.22 19.53
C ASP A 131 7.33 17.46 18.96
N GLY A 132 7.25 16.16 19.24
CA GLY A 132 6.18 15.30 18.77
C GLY A 132 4.81 15.68 19.33
N ASP A 133 4.72 16.24 20.53
CA ASP A 133 3.46 16.68 21.13
C ASP A 133 2.93 17.95 20.46
N ALA A 134 3.80 18.90 20.17
CA ALA A 134 3.44 20.11 19.43
C ALA A 134 3.01 19.79 17.98
N ILE A 135 3.74 18.91 17.30
CA ILE A 135 3.42 18.46 15.94
C ILE A 135 2.08 17.70 15.92
N CYS A 136 1.86 16.80 16.86
CA CYS A 136 0.60 16.06 16.99
C CYS A 136 -0.58 17.03 17.18
N LYS A 137 -0.46 17.96 18.11
CA LYS A 137 -1.51 18.96 18.38
C LYS A 137 -1.81 19.80 17.13
N LYS A 138 -0.77 20.29 16.44
CA LYS A 138 -0.90 21.06 15.18
C LYS A 138 -1.56 20.23 14.07
N SER A 139 -1.20 18.96 13.95
CA SER A 139 -1.79 18.05 12.95
C SER A 139 -3.29 17.81 13.21
N ILE A 140 -3.68 17.61 14.46
CA ILE A 140 -5.09 17.46 14.85
C ILE A 140 -5.88 18.73 14.55
N VAL A 141 -5.37 19.88 14.95
CA VAL A 141 -5.99 21.19 14.70
C VAL A 141 -6.15 21.46 13.20
N THR A 142 -5.12 21.14 12.41
CA THR A 142 -5.19 21.23 10.94
C THR A 142 -6.26 20.31 10.36
N ALA A 143 -6.34 19.07 10.83
CA ALA A 143 -7.38 18.12 10.39
C ALA A 143 -8.78 18.61 10.74
N PHE A 144 -8.99 19.13 11.95
CA PHE A 144 -10.29 19.68 12.36
C PHE A 144 -10.70 20.91 11.55
N ALA A 145 -9.78 21.79 11.16
CA ALA A 145 -10.10 22.91 10.27
C ALA A 145 -10.63 22.41 8.91
N HIS A 146 -10.06 21.34 8.38
CA HIS A 146 -10.59 20.69 7.17
C HIS A 146 -11.91 19.98 7.43
N PHE A 147 -12.08 19.26 8.54
CA PHE A 147 -13.35 18.59 8.89
C PHE A 147 -14.50 19.59 9.03
N SER A 148 -14.25 20.74 9.66
CA SER A 148 -15.24 21.80 9.79
C SER A 148 -15.70 22.33 8.43
N GLN A 149 -14.82 22.35 7.41
CA GLN A 149 -15.21 22.76 6.06
C GLN A 149 -15.90 21.65 5.28
N GLU A 150 -15.39 20.40 5.36
CA GLU A 150 -15.92 19.29 4.54
C GLU A 150 -17.26 18.77 5.06
N THR A 151 -17.46 18.75 6.37
CA THR A 151 -18.56 18.04 7.03
C THR A 151 -19.21 18.83 8.15
N GLY A 152 -18.87 20.11 8.33
CA GLY A 152 -19.38 20.94 9.41
C GLY A 152 -20.80 21.44 9.18
N GLY A 153 -21.37 22.04 10.23
CA GLY A 153 -22.72 22.58 10.20
C GLY A 153 -22.83 23.93 9.47
N HIS A 154 -21.75 24.71 9.43
CA HIS A 154 -21.69 26.05 8.82
C HIS A 154 -22.81 27.01 9.28
N ILE A 155 -23.27 26.87 10.53
CA ILE A 155 -24.34 27.63 11.08
C ILE A 155 -23.79 28.84 11.82
N ALA A 156 -24.18 30.01 11.41
CA ALA A 156 -23.74 31.26 12.03
C ALA A 156 -24.02 31.27 13.55
N LYS A 157 -23.09 31.84 14.32
CA LYS A 157 -23.17 31.90 15.80
C LYS A 157 -24.42 32.58 16.32
N ASP A 158 -24.92 33.56 15.61
CA ASP A 158 -26.12 34.33 15.94
C ASP A 158 -27.43 33.69 15.46
N ASN A 159 -27.36 32.57 14.73
CA ASN A 159 -28.55 31.80 14.38
C ASN A 159 -29.01 30.93 15.58
N VAL A 160 -29.69 31.55 16.53
CA VAL A 160 -30.13 30.90 17.77
C VAL A 160 -31.07 29.72 17.53
N SER A 161 -31.79 29.68 16.40
CA SER A 161 -32.69 28.57 16.04
C SER A 161 -31.93 27.28 15.81
N ASP A 162 -30.88 27.32 15.00
CA ASP A 162 -30.15 26.13 14.53
C ASP A 162 -28.82 25.92 15.27
N ASN A 163 -28.38 26.97 16.00
CA ASN A 163 -27.19 26.98 16.83
C ASN A 163 -27.47 27.53 18.23
N PRO A 164 -28.31 26.84 19.03
CA PRO A 164 -28.76 27.36 20.34
C PRO A 164 -27.63 27.51 21.38
N LEU A 165 -26.48 26.83 21.15
CA LEU A 165 -25.29 26.95 21.99
C LEU A 165 -24.39 28.12 21.58
N ALA A 166 -24.74 28.87 20.54
CA ALA A 166 -23.94 29.94 19.98
C ALA A 166 -22.48 29.53 19.71
N LEU A 167 -22.29 28.31 19.16
CA LEU A 167 -20.98 27.77 18.81
C LEU A 167 -20.38 28.56 17.65
N GLU A 168 -19.07 28.75 17.70
CA GLU A 168 -18.32 29.18 16.52
C GLU A 168 -18.40 28.10 15.43
N GLU A 169 -18.35 28.47 14.14
CA GLU A 169 -18.45 27.49 13.05
C GLU A 169 -17.32 26.44 13.09
N TRP A 170 -16.13 26.80 13.55
CA TRP A 170 -15.03 25.84 13.73
C TRP A 170 -15.25 24.81 14.86
N GLN A 171 -16.26 25.01 15.73
CA GLN A 171 -16.72 24.06 16.75
C GLN A 171 -17.83 23.13 16.24
N GLN A 172 -18.18 23.22 14.99
CA GLN A 172 -19.28 22.48 14.37
C GLN A 172 -18.76 21.42 13.38
N ALA A 173 -17.62 20.82 13.65
CA ALA A 173 -17.05 19.76 12.80
C ALA A 173 -17.90 18.48 12.83
N LEU A 174 -17.81 17.69 11.75
CA LEU A 174 -18.31 16.31 11.71
C LEU A 174 -19.86 16.17 11.81
N VAL A 175 -20.61 17.14 11.36
CA VAL A 175 -22.09 17.11 11.34
C VAL A 175 -22.60 16.10 10.30
N HIS A 176 -21.92 15.99 9.17
CA HIS A 176 -22.34 15.13 8.06
C HIS A 176 -21.36 13.96 7.87
N VAL A 177 -21.84 12.73 8.05
CA VAL A 177 -21.03 11.53 7.79
C VAL A 177 -21.17 11.03 6.35
N ARG A 178 -22.29 11.37 5.70
CA ARG A 178 -22.62 11.10 4.30
C ARG A 178 -22.88 12.39 3.57
N GLU A 179 -22.53 12.42 2.30
CA GLU A 179 -22.80 13.55 1.41
C GLU A 179 -24.29 13.86 1.36
N MET A 180 -24.62 15.14 1.47
CA MET A 180 -26.02 15.59 1.47
C MET A 180 -26.71 15.23 0.15
N GLY A 181 -27.93 14.72 0.26
CA GLY A 181 -28.74 14.28 -0.89
C GLY A 181 -28.44 12.85 -1.35
N TRP A 182 -27.52 12.14 -0.69
CA TRP A 182 -27.20 10.74 -0.99
C TRP A 182 -27.58 9.82 0.18
N SER A 183 -27.96 8.59 -0.16
CA SER A 183 -28.33 7.57 0.83
C SER A 183 -27.79 6.19 0.42
N GLU A 184 -27.62 5.29 1.40
CA GLU A 184 -27.15 3.93 1.14
C GLU A 184 -28.13 3.19 0.20
N GLY A 185 -27.55 2.37 -0.69
CA GLY A 185 -28.29 1.68 -1.74
C GLY A 185 -28.57 2.51 -3.00
N GLN A 186 -28.18 3.78 -3.02
CA GLN A 186 -28.29 4.63 -4.19
C GLN A 186 -27.01 4.51 -5.03
N GLU A 187 -27.15 4.10 -6.28
CA GLU A 187 -26.04 4.10 -7.24
C GLU A 187 -25.62 5.52 -7.60
N GLY A 188 -24.32 5.77 -7.66
CA GLY A 188 -23.77 7.05 -8.07
C GLY A 188 -22.27 7.13 -7.88
N TYR A 189 -21.65 8.19 -8.39
CA TYR A 189 -20.20 8.35 -8.43
C TYR A 189 -19.48 7.19 -9.13
N THR A 190 -20.16 6.60 -10.12
CA THR A 190 -19.70 5.47 -10.93
C THR A 190 -19.06 5.92 -12.25
N THR A 191 -18.88 7.21 -12.46
CA THR A 191 -18.38 7.79 -13.71
C THR A 191 -16.99 7.25 -14.09
N GLY A 192 -16.18 6.85 -13.12
CA GLY A 192 -14.87 6.23 -13.38
C GLY A 192 -14.93 4.75 -13.75
N CYS A 193 -16.04 4.06 -13.51
CA CYS A 193 -16.15 2.61 -13.64
C CYS A 193 -16.10 2.07 -15.07
N GLY A 194 -16.20 2.90 -16.08
CA GLY A 194 -16.13 2.51 -17.49
C GLY A 194 -15.28 3.43 -18.35
N GLN A 195 -14.62 4.43 -17.76
CA GLN A 195 -13.88 5.45 -18.51
C GLN A 195 -12.36 5.22 -18.52
N ASN A 196 -11.83 4.56 -17.51
CA ASN A 196 -10.41 4.25 -17.40
C ASN A 196 -10.23 2.76 -17.15
N ASP A 197 -9.79 2.03 -18.16
CA ASP A 197 -9.65 0.58 -18.12
C ASP A 197 -8.79 0.12 -16.92
N TRP A 198 -7.72 0.83 -16.59
CA TRP A 198 -6.84 0.49 -15.48
C TRP A 198 -7.52 0.65 -14.10
N GLN A 199 -8.32 1.69 -13.89
CA GLN A 199 -9.06 1.89 -12.64
C GLN A 199 -10.10 0.80 -12.46
N ASN A 200 -10.80 0.46 -13.54
CA ASN A 200 -11.81 -0.59 -13.51
C ASN A 200 -11.21 -1.99 -13.39
N ALA A 201 -10.03 -2.23 -13.96
CA ALA A 201 -9.33 -3.51 -13.82
C ALA A 201 -8.86 -3.78 -12.39
N ARG A 202 -8.32 -2.75 -11.71
CA ARG A 202 -7.87 -2.90 -10.31
C ARG A 202 -9.01 -2.74 -9.30
N TRP A 203 -9.88 -1.75 -9.50
CA TRP A 203 -10.94 -1.38 -8.56
C TRP A 203 -12.30 -1.34 -9.25
N PRO A 204 -12.86 -2.50 -9.66
CA PRO A 204 -14.13 -2.55 -10.37
C PRO A 204 -15.26 -2.06 -9.47
N CYS A 205 -16.21 -1.32 -10.06
CA CYS A 205 -17.43 -0.98 -9.36
C CYS A 205 -18.29 -2.22 -9.10
N ALA A 206 -18.74 -2.39 -7.87
CA ALA A 206 -19.72 -3.41 -7.53
C ALA A 206 -21.12 -2.95 -7.97
N ALA A 207 -21.92 -3.87 -8.50
CA ALA A 207 -23.27 -3.59 -8.95
C ALA A 207 -24.15 -3.09 -7.78
N GLY A 208 -24.94 -2.06 -8.02
CA GLY A 208 -25.84 -1.47 -7.03
C GLY A 208 -25.17 -0.62 -5.96
N GLN A 209 -23.86 -0.39 -6.05
CA GLN A 209 -23.13 0.42 -5.07
C GLN A 209 -22.93 1.86 -5.56
N GLY A 210 -23.01 2.82 -4.61
CA GLY A 210 -22.70 4.23 -4.84
C GLY A 210 -21.47 4.66 -4.04
N TYR A 211 -20.53 5.31 -4.74
CA TYR A 211 -19.26 5.77 -4.16
C TYR A 211 -19.26 7.28 -3.91
N PHE A 212 -20.38 7.78 -3.40
CA PHE A 212 -20.53 9.18 -2.96
C PHE A 212 -19.72 9.46 -1.69
N GLY A 213 -19.62 10.73 -1.31
CA GLY A 213 -18.80 11.19 -0.19
C GLY A 213 -19.22 10.58 1.16
N ARG A 214 -18.27 9.93 1.87
CA ARG A 214 -18.45 9.40 3.22
C ARG A 214 -17.28 9.74 4.12
N GLY A 215 -17.57 9.89 5.40
CA GLY A 215 -16.57 10.16 6.44
C GLY A 215 -16.08 11.61 6.45
N ALA A 216 -15.15 11.90 7.36
CA ALA A 216 -14.65 13.25 7.65
C ALA A 216 -13.94 13.94 6.46
N LYS A 217 -13.44 13.17 5.49
CA LYS A 217 -12.80 13.64 4.25
C LYS A 217 -13.77 13.67 3.06
N GLN A 218 -14.98 13.12 3.19
CA GLN A 218 -15.89 12.89 2.08
C GLN A 218 -15.24 12.07 0.97
N LEU A 219 -14.73 10.85 1.35
CA LEU A 219 -14.12 9.90 0.41
C LEU A 219 -15.12 9.56 -0.70
N SER A 220 -14.75 9.84 -1.95
CA SER A 220 -15.62 9.69 -3.12
C SER A 220 -14.90 8.96 -4.25
N TYR A 221 -15.66 8.34 -5.15
CA TYR A 221 -15.23 7.54 -6.30
C TYR A 221 -14.63 6.17 -5.96
N HIS A 222 -14.99 5.17 -6.76
CA HIS A 222 -14.60 3.78 -6.57
C HIS A 222 -13.09 3.55 -6.42
N PHE A 223 -12.26 4.25 -7.19
CA PHE A 223 -10.80 4.11 -7.12
C PHE A 223 -10.22 4.60 -5.79
N ASN A 224 -10.82 5.60 -5.16
CA ASN A 224 -10.41 6.01 -3.82
C ASN A 224 -10.90 5.02 -2.76
N TYR A 225 -12.12 4.46 -2.92
CA TYR A 225 -12.61 3.41 -2.03
C TYR A 225 -11.75 2.15 -2.15
N GLY A 226 -11.39 1.74 -3.37
CA GLY A 226 -10.53 0.59 -3.61
C GLY A 226 -9.14 0.76 -3.00
N ALA A 227 -8.47 1.88 -3.29
CA ALA A 227 -7.15 2.17 -2.75
C ALA A 227 -7.15 2.29 -1.21
N PHE A 228 -8.18 2.90 -0.63
CA PHE A 228 -8.35 2.97 0.82
C PHE A 228 -8.66 1.60 1.41
N SER A 229 -9.44 0.76 0.74
CA SER A 229 -9.69 -0.62 1.15
C SER A 229 -8.41 -1.43 1.22
N GLU A 230 -7.58 -1.38 0.16
CA GLU A 230 -6.28 -2.06 0.16
C GLU A 230 -5.40 -1.64 1.35
N ALA A 231 -5.38 -0.34 1.69
CA ALA A 231 -4.63 0.17 2.83
C ALA A 231 -5.20 -0.29 4.18
N MET A 232 -6.51 -0.53 4.29
CA MET A 232 -7.18 -0.91 5.54
C MET A 232 -7.28 -2.41 5.74
N PHE A 233 -7.29 -3.20 4.66
CA PHE A 233 -7.59 -4.63 4.65
C PHE A 233 -6.52 -5.44 3.90
N ASP A 234 -5.25 -5.20 4.22
CA ASP A 234 -4.09 -6.00 3.78
C ASP A 234 -4.04 -6.27 2.27
N GLY A 235 -4.39 -5.25 1.47
CA GLY A 235 -4.38 -5.32 0.00
C GLY A 235 -5.71 -5.74 -0.63
N ASP A 236 -6.77 -5.98 0.16
CA ASP A 236 -8.09 -6.33 -0.37
C ASP A 236 -8.92 -5.07 -0.71
N ALA A 237 -8.99 -4.74 -1.99
CA ALA A 237 -9.82 -3.66 -2.49
C ALA A 237 -11.32 -3.96 -2.38
N THR A 238 -11.72 -5.23 -2.37
CA THR A 238 -13.12 -5.65 -2.54
C THR A 238 -13.98 -5.34 -1.32
N VAL A 239 -13.39 -5.23 -0.13
CA VAL A 239 -14.15 -4.97 1.12
C VAL A 239 -14.97 -3.69 1.01
N LEU A 240 -14.34 -2.55 0.68
CA LEU A 240 -15.05 -1.27 0.57
C LEU A 240 -15.69 -1.07 -0.81
N LEU A 241 -15.21 -1.74 -1.85
CA LEU A 241 -15.91 -1.69 -3.14
C LEU A 241 -17.27 -2.37 -3.07
N ASN A 242 -17.38 -3.49 -2.34
CA ASN A 242 -18.65 -4.18 -2.14
C ASN A 242 -19.52 -3.58 -1.03
N ASN A 243 -18.90 -2.92 -0.04
CA ASN A 243 -19.59 -2.37 1.13
C ASN A 243 -19.12 -0.94 1.44
N PRO A 244 -19.36 0.04 0.54
CA PRO A 244 -18.86 1.41 0.73
C PRO A 244 -19.44 2.09 1.99
N GLY A 245 -20.62 1.66 2.46
CA GLY A 245 -21.26 2.13 3.69
C GLY A 245 -20.39 1.96 4.95
N LEU A 246 -19.49 0.97 4.99
CA LEU A 246 -18.56 0.77 6.11
C LEU A 246 -17.70 2.01 6.40
N VAL A 247 -17.42 2.82 5.39
CA VAL A 247 -16.67 4.07 5.57
C VAL A 247 -17.45 5.03 6.46
N ALA A 248 -18.77 5.09 6.37
CA ALA A 248 -19.59 5.94 7.24
C ALA A 248 -19.83 5.30 8.61
N ASP A 249 -20.09 3.99 8.65
CA ASP A 249 -20.65 3.30 9.81
C ASP A 249 -19.62 2.80 10.83
N SER A 250 -18.33 2.90 10.52
CA SER A 250 -17.25 2.41 11.37
C SER A 250 -16.19 3.49 11.66
N TRP A 251 -15.10 3.12 12.35
CA TRP A 251 -13.95 4.01 12.58
C TRP A 251 -13.25 4.45 11.28
N LEU A 252 -13.58 3.80 10.15
CA LEU A 252 -13.09 4.17 8.83
C LEU A 252 -13.55 5.57 8.41
N ASN A 253 -14.62 6.10 9.03
CA ASN A 253 -15.11 7.46 8.76
C ASN A 253 -14.07 8.56 9.06
N LEU A 254 -13.21 8.33 10.05
CA LEU A 254 -12.10 9.22 10.41
C LEU A 254 -10.77 8.71 9.82
N ALA A 255 -10.59 7.38 9.70
CA ALA A 255 -9.38 6.81 9.14
C ALA A 255 -9.15 7.21 7.68
N SER A 256 -10.20 7.37 6.88
CA SER A 256 -10.09 7.86 5.49
C SER A 256 -9.46 9.26 5.41
N ALA A 257 -9.76 10.11 6.38
CA ALA A 257 -9.16 11.45 6.46
C ALA A 257 -7.69 11.40 6.91
N ILE A 258 -7.36 10.56 7.88
CA ILE A 258 -5.97 10.37 8.33
C ILE A 258 -5.12 9.76 7.20
N TRP A 259 -5.64 8.75 6.50
CA TRP A 259 -4.97 8.18 5.33
C TRP A 259 -4.67 9.24 4.26
N PHE A 260 -5.66 10.07 3.90
CA PHE A 260 -5.47 11.17 2.95
C PHE A 260 -4.41 12.18 3.45
N PHE A 261 -4.42 12.49 4.75
CA PHE A 261 -3.48 13.42 5.37
C PHE A 261 -2.01 12.94 5.28
N LEU A 262 -1.82 11.63 5.25
CA LEU A 262 -0.51 10.97 5.20
C LEU A 262 -0.06 10.62 3.78
N THR A 263 -0.99 10.58 2.81
CA THR A 263 -0.70 10.10 1.46
C THR A 263 -0.20 11.24 0.56
N PRO A 264 1.03 11.20 0.06
CA PRO A 264 1.48 12.12 -0.96
C PRO A 264 0.86 11.75 -2.31
N GLN A 265 0.51 12.75 -3.09
CA GLN A 265 0.00 12.61 -4.46
C GLN A 265 0.83 13.51 -5.36
N ALA A 266 2.00 13.07 -5.75
CA ALA A 266 2.95 13.90 -6.49
C ALA A 266 2.28 14.70 -7.64
N PRO A 267 2.57 16.00 -7.76
CA PRO A 267 3.59 16.76 -7.03
C PRO A 267 3.18 17.23 -5.61
N LYS A 268 2.00 16.88 -5.12
CA LYS A 268 1.50 17.28 -3.80
C LYS A 268 2.19 16.48 -2.69
N PRO A 269 2.77 17.15 -1.67
CA PRO A 269 3.31 16.48 -0.49
C PRO A 269 2.19 15.92 0.40
N ALA A 270 2.53 15.00 1.31
CA ALA A 270 1.63 14.65 2.40
C ALA A 270 1.45 15.84 3.35
N MET A 271 0.23 16.07 3.83
CA MET A 271 -0.06 17.19 4.75
C MET A 271 0.75 17.08 6.05
N LEU A 272 0.94 15.86 6.59
CA LEU A 272 1.79 15.66 7.75
C LEU A 272 3.19 16.24 7.52
N HIS A 273 3.78 15.98 6.36
CA HIS A 273 5.15 16.41 6.06
C HIS A 273 5.26 17.92 5.79
N VAL A 274 4.17 18.57 5.44
CA VAL A 274 4.11 20.05 5.43
C VAL A 274 4.16 20.60 6.86
N ILE A 275 3.44 19.98 7.79
CA ILE A 275 3.31 20.42 9.18
C ILE A 275 4.58 20.14 9.98
N ASP A 276 5.13 18.94 9.86
CA ASP A 276 6.32 18.50 10.58
C ASP A 276 7.63 18.90 9.88
N ARG A 277 7.54 19.56 8.72
CA ARG A 277 8.66 20.05 7.91
C ARG A 277 9.61 18.95 7.39
N THR A 278 9.12 17.72 7.31
CA THR A 278 9.85 16.63 6.65
C THR A 278 9.91 16.86 5.13
N TRP A 279 8.84 17.40 4.54
CA TRP A 279 8.87 17.89 3.17
C TRP A 279 9.58 19.25 3.13
N VAL A 280 10.45 19.42 2.14
CA VAL A 280 11.14 20.68 1.87
C VAL A 280 10.69 21.17 0.49
N PRO A 281 10.09 22.37 0.40
CA PRO A 281 9.63 22.88 -0.89
C PRO A 281 10.80 23.09 -1.83
N SER A 282 10.66 22.64 -3.08
CA SER A 282 11.59 22.87 -4.16
C SER A 282 11.58 24.35 -4.58
N GLN A 283 12.61 24.81 -5.30
CA GLN A 283 12.63 26.18 -5.82
C GLN A 283 11.43 26.49 -6.70
N ARG A 284 10.97 25.50 -7.50
CA ARG A 284 9.75 25.60 -8.33
C ARG A 284 8.51 25.88 -7.48
N GLU A 285 8.37 25.20 -6.35
CA GLU A 285 7.25 25.40 -5.42
C GLU A 285 7.34 26.75 -4.72
N ILE A 286 8.53 27.14 -4.31
CA ILE A 286 8.79 28.48 -3.72
C ILE A 286 8.42 29.59 -4.71
N ASP A 287 8.83 29.48 -5.97
CA ASP A 287 8.52 30.43 -7.04
C ASP A 287 7.01 30.48 -7.35
N ALA A 288 6.32 29.35 -7.15
CA ALA A 288 4.86 29.23 -7.25
C ALA A 288 4.13 29.72 -5.99
N GLY A 289 4.82 30.29 -5.02
CA GLY A 289 4.27 30.79 -3.78
C GLY A 289 3.99 29.72 -2.71
N ILE A 290 4.25 28.44 -3.01
CA ILE A 290 4.02 27.30 -2.13
C ILE A 290 5.14 27.20 -1.08
N GLY A 291 4.78 26.86 0.15
CA GLY A 291 5.72 26.73 1.26
C GLY A 291 5.03 26.09 2.46
N TYR A 292 5.61 26.25 3.64
CA TYR A 292 5.02 25.71 4.86
C TYR A 292 3.74 26.45 5.27
N GLY A 293 2.93 25.83 6.10
CA GLY A 293 1.72 26.41 6.70
C GLY A 293 0.42 25.82 6.18
N PHE A 294 -0.68 26.26 6.77
CA PHE A 294 -2.01 25.76 6.50
C PHE A 294 -2.44 25.96 5.04
N GLY A 295 -2.03 27.07 4.41
CA GLY A 295 -2.37 27.34 3.00
C GLY A 295 -1.93 26.23 2.05
N THR A 296 -0.78 25.59 2.29
CA THR A 296 -0.32 24.46 1.48
C THR A 296 -1.18 23.22 1.70
N THR A 297 -1.71 22.99 2.90
CA THR A 297 -2.66 21.89 3.13
C THR A 297 -3.99 22.11 2.40
N ILE A 298 -4.43 23.36 2.23
CA ILE A 298 -5.58 23.70 1.35
C ILE A 298 -5.23 23.36 -0.12
N ASN A 299 -4.02 23.73 -0.56
CA ASN A 299 -3.58 23.42 -1.93
C ASN A 299 -3.48 21.91 -2.19
N VAL A 300 -3.09 21.13 -1.19
CA VAL A 300 -3.09 19.66 -1.27
C VAL A 300 -4.51 19.12 -1.42
N ILE A 301 -5.45 19.54 -0.57
CA ILE A 301 -6.79 18.95 -0.55
C ILE A 301 -7.63 19.38 -1.75
N ASN A 302 -7.64 20.69 -2.10
CA ASN A 302 -8.60 21.23 -3.06
C ASN A 302 -8.06 22.43 -3.86
N GLY A 303 -6.72 22.49 -4.05
CA GLY A 303 -6.03 23.65 -4.60
C GLY A 303 -6.57 24.17 -5.92
N GLY A 304 -6.99 23.26 -6.82
CA GLY A 304 -7.50 23.63 -8.14
C GLY A 304 -8.73 24.56 -8.12
N ILE A 305 -9.53 24.50 -7.08
CA ILE A 305 -10.76 25.30 -6.93
C ILE A 305 -10.73 26.27 -5.76
N GLU A 306 -9.78 26.13 -4.83
CA GLU A 306 -9.69 26.95 -3.62
C GLU A 306 -8.47 27.87 -3.57
N CYS A 307 -7.38 27.58 -4.29
CA CYS A 307 -6.15 28.39 -4.26
C CYS A 307 -6.00 29.30 -5.47
N GLY A 308 -5.11 30.28 -5.35
CA GLY A 308 -4.90 31.33 -6.35
C GLY A 308 -5.78 32.55 -6.15
N GLU A 309 -5.32 33.71 -6.65
CA GLU A 309 -5.96 35.01 -6.45
C GLU A 309 -7.42 35.05 -6.89
N GLN A 310 -7.77 34.31 -7.94
CA GLN A 310 -9.14 34.23 -8.48
C GLN A 310 -10.13 33.51 -7.55
N ASN A 311 -9.64 32.84 -6.53
CA ASN A 311 -10.47 32.05 -5.61
C ASN A 311 -10.51 32.63 -4.19
N LYS A 312 -9.79 33.74 -3.91
CA LYS A 312 -9.61 34.28 -2.56
C LYS A 312 -10.90 34.65 -1.82
N ASP A 313 -11.94 35.01 -2.56
CA ASP A 313 -13.21 35.45 -1.98
C ASP A 313 -14.29 34.34 -2.02
N LYS A 314 -13.93 33.11 -2.42
CA LYS A 314 -14.85 31.97 -2.38
C LYS A 314 -15.08 31.51 -0.94
N GLY A 315 -16.31 31.05 -0.66
CA GLY A 315 -16.70 30.65 0.70
C GLY A 315 -15.84 29.55 1.28
N GLN A 316 -15.53 28.48 0.50
CA GLN A 316 -14.79 27.32 1.02
C GLN A 316 -13.39 27.70 1.54
N PRO A 317 -12.49 28.33 0.76
CA PRO A 317 -11.17 28.66 1.26
C PRO A 317 -11.22 29.70 2.39
N VAL A 318 -12.11 30.70 2.32
CA VAL A 318 -12.29 31.69 3.39
C VAL A 318 -12.70 31.00 4.69
N ASN A 319 -13.65 30.06 4.63
CA ASN A 319 -14.07 29.29 5.80
C ASN A 319 -12.91 28.47 6.38
N ARG A 320 -12.16 27.71 5.55
CA ARG A 320 -11.03 26.90 6.03
C ARG A 320 -10.02 27.73 6.80
N ILE A 321 -9.64 28.89 6.23
CA ILE A 321 -8.67 29.80 6.86
C ILE A 321 -9.22 30.32 8.19
N ARG A 322 -10.46 30.81 8.22
CA ARG A 322 -11.11 31.29 9.44
C ARG A 322 -11.21 30.20 10.51
N TYR A 323 -11.55 28.97 10.12
CA TYR A 323 -11.64 27.85 11.05
C TYR A 323 -10.26 27.50 11.61
N TRP A 324 -9.24 27.47 10.76
CA TRP A 324 -7.87 27.22 11.21
C TRP A 324 -7.36 28.32 12.14
N GLU A 325 -7.61 29.58 11.83
CA GLU A 325 -7.23 30.73 12.68
C GLU A 325 -7.89 30.64 14.06
N GLY A 326 -9.21 30.37 14.12
CA GLY A 326 -9.93 30.22 15.37
C GLY A 326 -9.44 29.04 16.20
N LEU A 327 -9.21 27.89 15.56
CA LEU A 327 -8.64 26.71 16.22
C LEU A 327 -7.19 26.94 16.67
N ALA A 328 -6.36 27.55 15.83
CA ALA A 328 -4.96 27.83 16.16
C ALA A 328 -4.81 28.83 17.32
N GLU A 329 -5.68 29.84 17.39
CA GLU A 329 -5.74 30.77 18.52
C GLU A 329 -6.18 30.04 19.80
N HIS A 330 -7.29 29.29 19.74
CA HIS A 330 -7.81 28.55 20.89
C HIS A 330 -6.80 27.56 21.47
N TYR A 331 -6.13 26.78 20.61
CA TYR A 331 -5.14 25.78 21.02
C TYR A 331 -3.72 26.34 21.14
N GLN A 332 -3.52 27.63 20.96
CA GLN A 332 -2.23 28.32 21.03
C GLN A 332 -1.16 27.63 20.16
N ILE A 333 -1.52 27.33 18.91
CA ILE A 333 -0.61 26.66 17.96
C ILE A 333 0.48 27.65 17.54
N PRO A 334 1.76 27.35 17.78
CA PRO A 334 2.85 28.20 17.37
C PRO A 334 2.91 28.30 15.83
N GLN A 335 3.00 29.52 15.33
CA GLN A 335 3.19 29.80 13.92
C GLN A 335 4.65 30.26 13.68
N GLN A 336 5.29 29.69 12.68
CA GLN A 336 6.62 30.12 12.28
C GLN A 336 6.54 31.28 11.28
N PRO A 337 7.52 32.19 11.24
CA PRO A 337 7.48 33.36 10.36
C PRO A 337 7.41 33.04 8.86
N ASP A 338 7.83 31.86 8.46
CA ASP A 338 7.83 31.38 7.07
C ASP A 338 6.56 30.59 6.70
N GLU A 339 5.62 30.43 7.62
CA GLU A 339 4.36 29.74 7.36
C GLU A 339 3.34 30.66 6.66
N LYS A 340 2.73 30.13 5.61
CA LYS A 340 1.67 30.78 4.84
C LYS A 340 0.36 30.06 5.11
N ASN A 341 -0.55 30.73 5.83
CA ASN A 341 -1.82 30.10 6.24
C ASN A 341 -2.93 30.33 5.23
N THR A 342 -2.68 31.10 4.18
CA THR A 342 -3.56 31.30 3.03
C THR A 342 -2.91 30.72 1.77
N CYS A 343 -3.70 30.39 0.77
CA CYS A 343 -3.20 29.90 -0.52
C CYS A 343 -3.55 30.83 -1.71
N TRP A 344 -3.89 32.10 -1.43
CA TRP A 344 -4.23 33.09 -2.47
C TRP A 344 -3.10 33.35 -3.46
N GLN A 345 -1.87 33.36 -2.97
CA GLN A 345 -0.67 33.60 -3.75
C GLN A 345 0.02 32.31 -4.19
N GLN A 346 -0.58 31.16 -3.96
CA GLN A 346 -0.06 29.88 -4.39
C GLN A 346 -0.64 29.50 -5.74
N THR A 347 0.21 29.05 -6.65
CA THR A 347 -0.25 28.34 -7.84
C THR A 347 -0.79 26.97 -7.41
N PRO A 348 -2.01 26.58 -7.84
CA PRO A 348 -2.49 25.22 -7.60
C PRO A 348 -1.52 24.14 -8.13
N TYR A 349 -1.32 23.08 -7.37
CA TYR A 349 -0.40 22.00 -7.77
C TYR A 349 -0.71 21.44 -9.18
N GLY A 350 -1.99 21.30 -9.53
CA GLY A 350 -2.41 20.85 -10.86
C GLY A 350 -2.10 21.82 -12.01
N SER A 351 -1.67 23.06 -11.68
CA SER A 351 -1.30 24.09 -12.67
C SER A 351 0.20 24.36 -12.70
N LEU A 352 1.01 23.62 -11.92
CA LEU A 352 2.46 23.76 -11.97
C LEU A 352 3.01 23.29 -13.31
N ASN A 353 3.96 24.05 -13.87
CA ASN A 353 4.70 23.57 -15.03
C ASN A 353 5.77 22.56 -14.60
N LEU A 354 5.50 21.29 -14.88
CA LEU A 354 6.38 20.17 -14.52
C LEU A 354 7.19 19.66 -15.73
N ASN A 355 7.11 20.32 -16.88
CA ASN A 355 7.87 19.93 -18.07
C ASN A 355 9.37 19.99 -17.81
N GLY A 356 10.05 18.86 -17.98
CA GLY A 356 11.49 18.74 -17.73
C GLY A 356 11.89 18.83 -16.24
N ALA A 357 10.93 18.73 -15.32
CA ALA A 357 11.22 18.74 -13.88
C ALA A 357 12.01 17.48 -13.47
N THR A 358 13.12 17.69 -12.79
CA THR A 358 13.95 16.61 -12.19
C THR A 358 13.85 16.59 -10.68
N ASP A 359 13.15 17.55 -10.10
CA ASP A 359 12.95 17.79 -8.68
C ASP A 359 11.61 17.23 -8.17
N VAL A 360 10.78 16.64 -9.04
CA VAL A 360 9.50 16.02 -8.70
C VAL A 360 9.68 14.52 -8.51
N LEU A 361 9.29 14.04 -7.35
CA LEU A 361 9.32 12.61 -7.01
C LEU A 361 7.93 12.02 -7.26
N TYR A 362 7.73 11.42 -8.42
CA TYR A 362 6.46 10.75 -8.75
C TYR A 362 6.29 9.46 -7.97
N THR A 363 5.05 9.13 -7.61
CA THR A 363 4.72 7.99 -6.76
C THR A 363 3.97 6.87 -7.49
N ASN A 364 3.71 7.03 -8.78
CA ASN A 364 2.93 6.07 -9.55
C ASN A 364 3.78 5.38 -10.62
N TRP A 365 3.62 4.06 -10.74
CA TRP A 365 4.28 3.26 -11.78
C TRP A 365 3.40 3.14 -13.02
N ASP A 366 4.00 3.32 -14.21
CA ASP A 366 3.42 2.93 -15.49
C ASP A 366 4.49 2.34 -16.41
N GLY A 367 4.09 1.72 -17.51
CA GLY A 367 4.99 1.05 -18.43
C GLY A 367 6.02 1.99 -19.05
N ASN A 368 7.24 1.51 -19.19
CA ASN A 368 8.29 2.22 -19.89
C ASN A 368 8.18 1.98 -21.42
N TRP A 369 7.74 3.01 -22.15
CA TRP A 369 7.52 2.97 -23.59
C TRP A 369 8.77 3.22 -24.44
N LYS A 370 9.94 3.40 -23.84
CA LYS A 370 11.18 3.63 -24.59
C LYS A 370 11.56 2.38 -25.36
N TYR A 371 12.13 2.60 -26.57
CA TYR A 371 12.65 1.53 -27.40
C TYR A 371 14.10 1.18 -27.01
N TYR A 372 14.36 -0.10 -26.81
CA TYR A 372 15.65 -0.67 -26.43
C TYR A 372 16.11 -1.65 -27.51
N PRO A 373 17.02 -1.27 -28.43
CA PRO A 373 17.39 -2.11 -29.59
C PRO A 373 18.00 -3.45 -29.20
N ASP A 374 18.59 -3.53 -28.02
CA ASP A 374 19.29 -4.72 -27.52
C ASP A 374 18.37 -5.66 -26.72
N ARG A 375 17.07 -5.36 -26.65
CA ARG A 375 16.06 -6.16 -25.94
C ARG A 375 15.05 -6.80 -26.91
N PRO A 376 14.45 -7.93 -26.53
CA PRO A 376 13.47 -8.61 -27.35
C PRO A 376 12.33 -7.66 -27.81
N GLY A 377 12.11 -7.57 -29.11
CA GLY A 377 11.11 -6.68 -29.69
C GLY A 377 11.30 -5.19 -29.44
N GLY A 378 12.44 -4.79 -28.85
CA GLY A 378 12.71 -3.41 -28.46
C GLY A 378 12.00 -2.95 -27.18
N TYR A 379 11.35 -3.85 -26.46
CA TYR A 379 10.61 -3.53 -25.24
C TYR A 379 11.55 -3.36 -24.03
N SER A 380 11.16 -2.47 -23.12
CA SER A 380 11.94 -2.20 -21.91
C SER A 380 11.89 -3.32 -20.89
N PHE A 381 10.77 -4.02 -20.78
CA PHE A 381 10.41 -4.94 -19.69
C PHE A 381 10.46 -4.30 -18.29
N GLU A 382 10.26 -3.00 -18.24
CA GLU A 382 10.34 -2.18 -17.04
C GLU A 382 9.12 -1.25 -16.94
N CYS A 383 8.86 -0.75 -15.73
CA CYS A 383 7.99 0.38 -15.48
C CYS A 383 8.80 1.64 -15.11
N GLU A 384 8.18 2.80 -15.24
CA GLU A 384 8.74 4.10 -14.89
C GLU A 384 7.80 4.84 -13.94
N LEU A 385 8.36 5.76 -13.15
CA LEU A 385 7.60 6.69 -12.34
C LEU A 385 6.95 7.76 -13.22
N VAL A 386 5.65 7.99 -13.02
CA VAL A 386 4.85 8.90 -13.85
C VAL A 386 4.10 9.93 -13.03
N GLY A 387 3.80 11.08 -13.64
CA GLY A 387 3.12 12.22 -13.04
C GLY A 387 1.59 12.18 -13.13
N PHE A 388 1.01 11.04 -13.43
CA PHE A 388 -0.43 10.83 -13.49
C PHE A 388 -0.84 9.60 -12.66
N GLN A 389 -2.10 9.55 -12.26
CA GLN A 389 -2.61 8.49 -11.42
C GLN A 389 -2.72 7.17 -12.20
N THR A 390 -2.14 6.10 -11.64
CA THR A 390 -2.20 4.74 -12.17
C THR A 390 -2.64 3.76 -11.09
N ALA A 391 -2.80 2.49 -11.47
CA ALA A 391 -3.16 1.42 -10.55
C ALA A 391 -2.02 1.01 -9.59
N TYR A 392 -0.78 1.40 -9.87
CA TYR A 392 0.39 0.92 -9.16
C TYR A 392 1.15 2.08 -8.52
N SER A 393 1.62 1.88 -7.28
CA SER A 393 2.29 2.93 -6.51
C SER A 393 3.68 2.48 -6.04
N ALA A 394 4.64 3.38 -6.15
CA ALA A 394 5.98 3.20 -5.59
C ALA A 394 6.00 3.18 -4.04
N LEU A 395 4.87 3.45 -3.41
CA LEU A 395 4.71 3.43 -1.94
C LEU A 395 4.09 2.11 -1.45
N VAL A 396 3.77 1.20 -2.37
CA VAL A 396 3.19 -0.12 -2.09
C VAL A 396 4.17 -1.19 -2.54
N GLU A 397 4.65 -1.98 -1.60
CA GLU A 397 5.59 -3.07 -1.87
C GLU A 397 5.02 -4.05 -2.90
N GLY A 398 5.82 -4.40 -3.89
CA GLY A 398 5.46 -5.33 -4.97
C GLY A 398 4.61 -4.74 -6.09
N ASP A 399 4.18 -3.47 -6.03
CA ASP A 399 3.42 -2.85 -7.11
C ASP A 399 4.26 -2.62 -8.37
N TYR A 400 5.61 -2.54 -8.26
CA TYR A 400 6.48 -2.47 -9.43
C TYR A 400 6.42 -3.78 -10.26
N GLU A 401 6.52 -4.94 -9.60
CA GLU A 401 6.36 -6.24 -10.26
C GLU A 401 4.98 -6.38 -10.91
N LYS A 402 3.92 -5.95 -10.21
CA LYS A 402 2.56 -5.95 -10.76
C LYS A 402 2.41 -5.01 -11.97
N CYS A 403 3.06 -3.85 -11.93
CA CYS A 403 3.09 -2.93 -13.06
C CYS A 403 3.72 -3.59 -14.29
N VAL A 404 4.89 -4.20 -14.14
CA VAL A 404 5.60 -4.86 -15.25
C VAL A 404 4.76 -6.01 -15.83
N THR A 405 4.23 -6.89 -14.98
CA THR A 405 3.46 -8.05 -15.43
C THR A 405 2.14 -7.64 -16.07
N ASN A 406 1.45 -6.64 -15.54
CA ASN A 406 0.19 -6.16 -16.12
C ASN A 406 0.42 -5.40 -17.43
N PHE A 407 1.42 -4.53 -17.48
CA PHE A 407 1.72 -3.73 -18.67
C PHE A 407 2.04 -4.59 -19.87
N TYR A 408 2.87 -5.62 -19.71
CA TYR A 408 3.20 -6.56 -20.76
C TYR A 408 2.13 -7.63 -21.00
N GLY A 409 1.37 -8.02 -20.00
CA GLY A 409 0.30 -9.02 -20.10
C GLY A 409 -1.01 -8.50 -20.70
N SER A 410 -1.28 -7.19 -20.64
CA SER A 410 -2.57 -6.60 -21.06
C SER A 410 -2.69 -6.33 -22.57
N HIS A 411 -1.61 -6.38 -23.33
CA HIS A 411 -1.58 -6.08 -24.75
C HIS A 411 -1.38 -7.36 -25.58
N ALA A 412 -2.40 -7.79 -26.29
CA ALA A 412 -2.44 -9.08 -27.00
C ALA A 412 -1.28 -9.33 -27.98
N ASN A 413 -0.63 -8.28 -28.49
CA ASN A 413 0.48 -8.36 -29.44
C ASN A 413 1.86 -8.12 -28.79
N TRP A 414 1.91 -7.98 -27.49
CA TRP A 414 3.14 -7.73 -26.74
C TRP A 414 3.67 -9.02 -26.11
N PRO A 415 4.98 -9.08 -25.85
CA PRO A 415 5.55 -10.23 -25.18
C PRO A 415 4.94 -10.35 -23.78
N GLN A 416 4.49 -11.55 -23.42
CA GLN A 416 4.04 -11.82 -22.06
C GLN A 416 5.25 -11.98 -21.15
N VAL A 417 5.11 -11.53 -19.89
CA VAL A 417 6.17 -11.61 -18.90
C VAL A 417 5.74 -12.58 -17.80
N ARG A 418 6.61 -13.51 -17.49
CA ARG A 418 6.52 -14.37 -16.32
C ARG A 418 7.70 -14.09 -15.40
N VAL A 419 7.39 -13.75 -14.14
CA VAL A 419 8.41 -13.47 -13.12
C VAL A 419 8.85 -14.79 -12.50
N VAL A 420 10.16 -14.99 -12.45
CA VAL A 420 10.83 -16.08 -11.72
C VAL A 420 11.67 -15.48 -10.60
N GLU A 421 11.95 -16.24 -9.55
CA GLU A 421 12.71 -15.71 -8.42
C GLU A 421 14.08 -15.18 -8.85
N LYS A 422 14.79 -15.99 -9.63
CA LYS A 422 16.08 -15.66 -10.21
C LYS A 422 16.19 -16.33 -11.56
N LEU A 423 16.71 -15.63 -12.55
CA LEU A 423 17.18 -16.30 -13.76
C LEU A 423 18.44 -17.07 -13.36
N GLU A 424 18.42 -18.37 -13.60
CA GLU A 424 19.64 -19.13 -13.49
C GLU A 424 20.59 -18.59 -14.55
N PRO A 425 21.87 -18.37 -14.24
CA PRO A 425 22.82 -18.03 -15.28
C PRO A 425 22.68 -19.09 -16.35
N SER A 426 22.35 -18.71 -17.57
CA SER A 426 22.59 -19.61 -18.70
C SER A 426 24.04 -19.97 -18.60
N ASP A 427 24.31 -21.22 -18.22
CA ASP A 427 25.66 -21.73 -18.18
C ASP A 427 26.23 -21.48 -19.60
N PRO A 428 27.29 -20.65 -19.78
CA PRO A 428 27.84 -20.39 -21.10
C PRO A 428 28.37 -21.66 -21.78
N GLY A 429 28.13 -22.83 -21.18
CA GLY A 429 28.38 -24.16 -21.67
C GLY A 429 27.19 -24.96 -22.16
N THR A 430 25.94 -24.46 -22.03
CA THR A 430 24.79 -25.07 -22.70
C THR A 430 24.57 -24.44 -24.09
N ASP A 431 25.54 -24.60 -24.94
CA ASP A 431 25.31 -24.66 -26.39
C ASP A 431 24.22 -25.72 -26.65
N PRO A 432 23.20 -25.47 -27.56
CA PRO A 432 22.24 -26.50 -27.94
C PRO A 432 22.85 -27.82 -28.46
N GLY A 433 24.16 -27.95 -28.38
CA GLY A 433 24.99 -29.12 -28.63
C GLY A 433 25.64 -29.77 -27.40
N SER A 434 25.45 -29.30 -26.16
CA SER A 434 26.02 -29.98 -24.99
C SER A 434 25.14 -31.16 -24.60
N ASN A 435 25.59 -32.36 -24.94
CA ASN A 435 24.92 -33.62 -24.67
C ASN A 435 25.01 -34.05 -23.18
N VAL A 436 25.00 -33.15 -22.21
CA VAL A 436 25.01 -33.51 -20.78
C VAL A 436 23.63 -33.94 -20.33
N TRP A 437 23.54 -35.08 -19.66
CA TRP A 437 22.27 -35.58 -19.15
C TRP A 437 21.68 -34.66 -18.07
N ASP A 438 20.39 -34.37 -18.21
CA ASP A 438 19.57 -33.64 -17.23
C ASP A 438 18.36 -34.49 -16.85
N LYS A 439 18.16 -34.73 -15.56
CA LYS A 439 17.05 -35.54 -15.01
C LYS A 439 15.66 -35.00 -15.36
N ASN A 440 15.55 -33.72 -15.69
CA ASN A 440 14.25 -33.08 -16.03
C ASN A 440 14.02 -33.04 -17.56
N ALA A 441 15.07 -33.33 -18.35
CA ALA A 441 14.92 -33.35 -19.80
C ALA A 441 14.28 -34.67 -20.28
N VAL A 442 13.59 -34.57 -21.40
CA VAL A 442 13.04 -35.74 -22.11
C VAL A 442 14.00 -36.15 -23.20
N TYR A 443 14.32 -37.46 -23.24
CA TYR A 443 15.17 -38.05 -24.26
C TYR A 443 14.38 -39.10 -25.03
N ASN A 444 14.60 -39.15 -26.34
CA ASN A 444 13.99 -40.13 -27.24
C ASN A 444 15.03 -41.14 -27.74
N ALA A 445 14.56 -42.23 -28.32
CA ALA A 445 15.47 -43.23 -28.90
C ALA A 445 16.48 -42.61 -29.86
N GLY A 446 17.77 -42.80 -29.61
CA GLY A 446 18.89 -42.28 -30.39
C GLY A 446 19.49 -40.98 -29.83
N ASP A 447 18.88 -40.33 -28.85
CA ASP A 447 19.47 -39.15 -28.18
C ASP A 447 20.69 -39.58 -27.36
N GLN A 448 21.80 -38.86 -27.52
CA GLN A 448 23.05 -39.15 -26.81
C GLN A 448 23.35 -38.10 -25.76
N VAL A 449 23.71 -38.53 -24.57
CA VAL A 449 24.07 -37.68 -23.42
C VAL A 449 25.42 -38.06 -22.82
N VAL A 450 26.10 -37.11 -22.24
CA VAL A 450 27.29 -37.33 -21.43
C VAL A 450 26.87 -37.29 -19.96
N TRP A 451 27.19 -38.36 -19.23
CA TRP A 451 26.99 -38.50 -17.80
C TRP A 451 28.21 -39.05 -17.09
N ASN A 452 28.70 -38.34 -16.08
CA ASN A 452 29.92 -38.73 -15.34
C ASN A 452 31.14 -39.12 -16.23
N GLY A 453 31.32 -38.41 -17.33
CA GLY A 453 32.43 -38.62 -18.26
C GLY A 453 32.29 -39.81 -19.24
N ALA A 454 31.13 -40.45 -19.26
CA ALA A 454 30.75 -41.47 -20.22
C ALA A 454 29.60 -41.00 -21.11
N THR A 455 29.54 -41.49 -22.36
CA THR A 455 28.44 -41.17 -23.30
C THR A 455 27.44 -42.32 -23.32
N TYR A 456 26.18 -41.98 -23.15
CA TYR A 456 25.04 -42.90 -23.20
C TYR A 456 24.10 -42.52 -24.32
N GLU A 457 23.38 -43.47 -24.89
CA GLU A 457 22.33 -43.28 -25.88
C GLU A 457 21.00 -43.81 -25.36
N ALA A 458 19.95 -43.03 -25.49
CA ALA A 458 18.59 -43.46 -25.11
C ALA A 458 18.08 -44.54 -26.07
N LYS A 459 17.69 -45.70 -25.58
CA LYS A 459 17.10 -46.81 -26.35
C LYS A 459 15.62 -46.56 -26.71
N TRP A 460 14.90 -45.82 -25.87
CA TRP A 460 13.50 -45.40 -26.01
C TRP A 460 13.27 -44.14 -25.20
N TRP A 461 12.05 -43.62 -25.23
CA TRP A 461 11.66 -42.43 -24.47
C TRP A 461 11.96 -42.57 -22.98
N THR A 462 12.63 -41.59 -22.38
CA THR A 462 12.97 -41.56 -20.96
C THR A 462 13.00 -40.15 -20.42
N GLN A 463 12.64 -39.99 -19.14
CA GLN A 463 12.78 -38.75 -18.36
C GLN A 463 13.06 -39.13 -16.91
N GLY A 464 14.12 -38.59 -16.34
CA GLY A 464 14.47 -38.80 -14.94
C GLY A 464 15.28 -40.09 -14.66
N ASP A 465 15.41 -41.00 -15.60
CA ASP A 465 16.21 -42.24 -15.43
C ASP A 465 17.71 -41.94 -15.52
N ASP A 466 18.46 -42.32 -14.47
CA ASP A 466 19.92 -42.10 -14.43
C ASP A 466 20.63 -43.00 -15.46
N PRO A 467 21.47 -42.44 -16.34
CA PRO A 467 22.23 -43.24 -17.32
C PRO A 467 23.10 -44.32 -16.74
N ALA A 468 23.61 -44.18 -15.50
CA ALA A 468 24.43 -45.19 -14.84
C ALA A 468 23.65 -46.44 -14.42
N ASP A 469 22.34 -46.32 -14.20
CA ASP A 469 21.48 -47.44 -13.77
C ASP A 469 21.10 -48.38 -14.94
N GLY A 470 21.48 -48.03 -16.17
CA GLY A 470 21.12 -48.78 -17.37
C GLY A 470 19.69 -48.54 -17.79
N GLY A 471 18.81 -49.54 -17.81
CA GLY A 471 17.40 -49.35 -18.19
C GLY A 471 17.24 -48.78 -19.60
N PRO A 472 16.69 -47.55 -19.78
CA PRO A 472 16.54 -46.91 -21.07
C PRO A 472 17.86 -46.49 -21.74
N TRP A 473 18.98 -46.50 -21.03
CA TRP A 473 20.26 -46.04 -21.50
C TRP A 473 21.20 -47.17 -21.97
N LEU A 474 21.95 -46.92 -23.03
CA LEU A 474 23.02 -47.75 -23.55
C LEU A 474 24.36 -47.00 -23.45
N LEU A 475 25.35 -47.57 -22.80
CA LEU A 475 26.70 -46.98 -22.77
C LEU A 475 27.33 -47.08 -24.18
N VAL A 476 27.67 -45.91 -24.75
CA VAL A 476 28.27 -45.77 -26.08
C VAL A 476 29.80 -45.66 -25.99
N SER A 477 30.29 -44.86 -25.04
CA SER A 477 31.73 -44.67 -24.83
C SER A 477 32.02 -44.23 -23.38
N GLY A 478 33.21 -44.55 -22.89
CA GLY A 478 33.64 -44.28 -21.51
C GLY A 478 33.56 -45.51 -20.61
N THR A 479 33.94 -45.37 -19.34
CA THR A 479 33.84 -46.45 -18.32
C THR A 479 32.60 -46.22 -17.48
N GLN A 480 31.74 -47.23 -17.34
CA GLN A 480 30.60 -47.18 -16.46
C GLN A 480 31.07 -46.97 -15.02
N PRO A 481 30.49 -46.01 -14.28
CA PRO A 481 30.79 -45.85 -12.86
C PRO A 481 30.49 -47.16 -12.12
N THR A 482 31.38 -47.59 -11.27
CA THR A 482 31.11 -48.75 -10.39
C THR A 482 30.01 -48.33 -9.43
N PRO A 483 28.92 -49.13 -9.28
CA PRO A 483 27.88 -48.78 -8.33
C PRO A 483 28.48 -48.71 -6.93
N GLU A 484 28.20 -47.62 -6.22
CA GLU A 484 28.55 -47.46 -4.83
C GLU A 484 27.83 -48.57 -4.03
N PRO A 485 28.52 -49.27 -3.09
CA PRO A 485 27.91 -50.35 -2.35
C PRO A 485 26.68 -49.80 -1.61
N THR A 486 25.54 -50.44 -1.85
CA THR A 486 24.28 -50.15 -1.18
C THR A 486 24.51 -50.13 0.33
N PRO A 487 24.22 -49.06 1.06
CA PRO A 487 24.31 -49.06 2.52
C PRO A 487 23.39 -50.13 3.08
N GLU A 488 23.92 -50.91 4.00
CA GLU A 488 23.18 -51.92 4.77
C GLU A 488 21.93 -51.26 5.37
N PRO A 489 20.73 -51.86 5.29
CA PRO A 489 19.50 -51.20 5.77
C PRO A 489 19.66 -50.87 7.24
N ALA A 490 19.53 -49.59 7.58
CA ALA A 490 19.45 -49.13 8.93
C ALA A 490 18.28 -49.82 9.66
N PRO A 491 18.42 -50.15 10.95
CA PRO A 491 17.36 -50.80 11.70
C PRO A 491 16.07 -49.96 11.63
N ALA A 492 14.97 -50.65 11.44
CA ALA A 492 13.65 -50.08 11.29
C ALA A 492 13.40 -49.00 12.37
N SER A 493 13.29 -47.73 11.93
CA SER A 493 12.78 -46.66 12.75
C SER A 493 11.33 -46.95 13.10
N ASP A 494 10.96 -46.66 14.34
CA ASP A 494 9.58 -46.71 14.86
C ASP A 494 8.59 -46.08 13.88
N PRO A 495 7.38 -46.60 13.80
CA PRO A 495 6.38 -46.11 12.86
C PRO A 495 6.14 -44.62 13.10
N GLN A 496 6.34 -43.83 12.05
CA GLN A 496 5.94 -42.43 11.99
C GLN A 496 4.44 -42.36 12.33
N PRO A 497 3.99 -41.43 13.19
CA PRO A 497 2.58 -41.29 13.48
C PRO A 497 1.83 -41.05 12.18
N THR A 498 0.83 -41.86 11.96
CA THR A 498 -0.16 -41.68 10.88
C THR A 498 -0.70 -40.25 10.96
N PRO A 499 -0.88 -39.53 9.82
CA PRO A 499 -1.58 -38.28 9.83
C PRO A 499 -2.96 -38.50 10.45
N ASP A 500 -3.34 -37.58 11.35
CA ASP A 500 -4.65 -37.58 11.98
C ASP A 500 -5.73 -37.70 10.92
N PRO A 501 -6.77 -38.49 11.16
CA PRO A 501 -7.85 -38.65 10.21
C PRO A 501 -8.52 -37.30 9.93
N VAL A 502 -8.73 -37.02 8.66
CA VAL A 502 -9.60 -35.90 8.21
C VAL A 502 -10.92 -36.03 8.97
N PRO A 503 -11.39 -34.99 9.69
CA PRO A 503 -12.64 -35.05 10.43
C PRO A 503 -13.80 -35.40 9.51
N GLU A 504 -14.58 -36.35 9.91
CA GLU A 504 -15.85 -36.68 9.22
C GLU A 504 -16.74 -35.43 9.21
N THR A 505 -17.42 -35.20 8.09
CA THR A 505 -18.40 -34.12 7.88
C THR A 505 -19.42 -34.11 9.02
N GLY A 506 -19.26 -33.13 9.95
CA GLY A 506 -20.20 -32.95 11.07
C GLY A 506 -19.57 -32.73 12.45
N SER A 507 -18.26 -32.89 12.61
CA SER A 507 -17.60 -32.62 13.88
C SER A 507 -17.17 -31.13 13.97
N PHE A 508 -17.29 -30.54 15.17
CA PHE A 508 -16.81 -29.20 15.45
C PHE A 508 -15.28 -29.22 15.63
N LEU A 509 -14.57 -28.39 14.87
CA LEU A 509 -13.14 -28.17 15.05
C LEU A 509 -12.92 -27.16 16.19
N GLU A 510 -12.01 -27.41 17.11
CA GLU A 510 -11.61 -26.38 18.08
C GLU A 510 -10.78 -25.29 17.39
N TRP A 511 -11.30 -24.05 17.41
CA TRP A 511 -10.63 -22.92 16.79
C TRP A 511 -9.43 -22.46 17.60
N GLN A 512 -8.26 -22.41 16.95
CA GLN A 512 -7.01 -21.89 17.53
C GLN A 512 -6.51 -20.72 16.66
N PRO A 513 -6.47 -19.48 17.20
CA PRO A 513 -5.99 -18.32 16.46
C PRO A 513 -4.57 -18.52 15.89
N GLY A 514 -4.40 -18.18 14.62
CA GLY A 514 -3.12 -18.34 13.91
C GLY A 514 -2.80 -19.76 13.44
N VAL A 515 -3.64 -20.75 13.76
CA VAL A 515 -3.42 -22.17 13.43
C VAL A 515 -4.58 -22.76 12.63
N SER A 516 -5.83 -22.58 13.09
CA SER A 516 -6.98 -23.20 12.45
C SER A 516 -7.30 -22.54 11.12
N GLN A 517 -7.40 -23.36 10.07
CA GLN A 517 -7.85 -22.93 8.75
C GLN A 517 -9.17 -23.63 8.43
N VAL A 518 -10.18 -22.85 8.04
CA VAL A 518 -11.53 -23.35 7.76
C VAL A 518 -12.07 -22.78 6.45
N ALA A 519 -12.99 -23.50 5.85
CA ALA A 519 -13.76 -23.06 4.70
C ALA A 519 -15.17 -22.59 5.12
N ASN A 520 -15.86 -21.90 4.23
CA ASN A 520 -17.26 -21.52 4.46
C ASN A 520 -18.14 -22.76 4.71
N GLY A 521 -18.88 -22.76 5.79
CA GLY A 521 -19.73 -23.86 6.22
C GLY A 521 -19.10 -24.79 7.26
N ASP A 522 -17.80 -24.67 7.54
CA ASP A 522 -17.14 -25.42 8.59
C ASP A 522 -17.62 -24.96 9.96
N LYS A 523 -17.76 -25.92 10.87
CA LYS A 523 -18.23 -25.68 12.24
C LYS A 523 -17.07 -25.75 13.20
N VAL A 524 -16.96 -24.74 14.07
CA VAL A 524 -15.90 -24.64 15.06
C VAL A 524 -16.44 -24.42 16.46
N THR A 525 -15.64 -24.81 17.46
CA THR A 525 -15.85 -24.41 18.84
C THR A 525 -14.79 -23.38 19.23
N TYR A 526 -15.18 -22.34 19.95
CA TYR A 526 -14.27 -21.38 20.54
C TYR A 526 -14.82 -20.82 21.85
N ASN A 527 -14.02 -20.90 22.92
CA ASN A 527 -14.43 -20.50 24.27
C ASN A 527 -15.77 -21.10 24.73
N GLY A 528 -16.02 -22.37 24.40
CA GLY A 528 -17.23 -23.10 24.78
C GLY A 528 -18.50 -22.73 24.01
N ARG A 529 -18.39 -21.95 22.94
CA ARG A 529 -19.47 -21.58 22.02
C ARG A 529 -19.21 -22.19 20.65
N CYS A 530 -20.26 -22.36 19.84
CA CYS A 530 -20.18 -22.98 18.52
C CYS A 530 -20.51 -21.97 17.42
N PHE A 531 -19.74 -22.04 16.34
CA PHE A 531 -19.82 -21.10 15.23
C PHE A 531 -19.75 -21.85 13.90
N ILE A 532 -20.34 -21.27 12.86
CA ILE A 532 -20.18 -21.69 11.47
C ILE A 532 -19.44 -20.59 10.70
N ALA A 533 -18.41 -20.98 9.97
CA ALA A 533 -17.60 -20.10 9.16
C ALA A 533 -18.34 -19.61 7.92
N LYS A 534 -18.22 -18.32 7.61
CA LYS A 534 -18.73 -17.70 6.39
C LYS A 534 -17.75 -16.62 5.90
N ASN A 535 -17.84 -16.27 4.62
CA ASN A 535 -16.99 -15.24 4.00
C ASN A 535 -15.48 -15.47 4.12
N GLY A 536 -15.04 -16.74 4.28
CA GLY A 536 -13.65 -17.15 4.27
C GLY A 536 -12.82 -16.56 5.42
N PRO A 537 -13.11 -16.88 6.71
CA PRO A 537 -12.33 -16.36 7.82
C PRO A 537 -10.86 -16.76 7.70
N GLY A 538 -9.98 -15.80 7.85
CA GLY A 538 -8.54 -16.04 7.95
C GLY A 538 -8.18 -16.70 9.29
N VAL A 539 -6.96 -17.25 9.40
CA VAL A 539 -6.48 -17.96 10.59
C VAL A 539 -6.47 -17.10 11.88
N TRP A 540 -6.54 -15.78 11.76
CA TRP A 540 -6.58 -14.85 12.88
C TRP A 540 -7.99 -14.30 13.19
N GLU A 541 -9.00 -14.62 12.36
CA GLU A 541 -10.38 -14.15 12.53
C GLU A 541 -11.10 -14.95 13.61
N THR A 542 -11.09 -14.43 14.82
CA THR A 542 -11.59 -15.15 16.01
C THR A 542 -13.13 -15.24 16.04
N PRO A 543 -13.75 -16.42 16.33
CA PRO A 543 -15.20 -16.63 16.32
C PRO A 543 -15.99 -15.92 17.42
N VAL A 544 -15.71 -14.70 17.81
CA VAL A 544 -16.52 -13.93 18.79
C VAL A 544 -16.57 -12.45 18.48
N GLN A 545 -15.79 -11.99 17.49
CA GLN A 545 -15.58 -10.55 17.28
C GLN A 545 -16.29 -10.00 16.05
N SER A 546 -16.80 -10.84 15.17
CA SER A 546 -17.36 -10.37 13.90
C SER A 546 -18.51 -11.25 13.45
N ASN A 547 -19.69 -10.70 13.36
CA ASN A 547 -20.83 -11.34 12.67
C ASN A 547 -20.61 -11.44 11.15
N TRP A 548 -19.49 -10.96 10.63
CA TRP A 548 -19.13 -11.03 9.21
C TRP A 548 -18.58 -12.40 8.83
N PHE A 549 -17.63 -12.92 9.61
CA PHE A 549 -16.97 -14.18 9.33
C PHE A 549 -17.62 -15.38 10.04
N TRP A 550 -18.44 -15.15 11.07
CA TRP A 550 -18.94 -16.18 11.94
C TRP A 550 -20.42 -15.96 12.30
N ASP A 551 -21.21 -17.00 12.16
CA ASP A 551 -22.53 -17.06 12.80
C ASP A 551 -22.46 -17.98 13.99
N GLU A 552 -22.92 -17.51 15.16
CA GLU A 552 -23.06 -18.36 16.33
C GLU A 552 -24.21 -19.33 16.13
N ILE A 553 -23.96 -20.60 16.41
CA ILE A 553 -24.92 -21.69 16.26
C ILE A 553 -25.04 -22.51 17.54
N SER A 554 -26.08 -23.31 17.65
CA SER A 554 -26.18 -24.28 18.74
C SER A 554 -25.13 -25.37 18.61
N CYS A 555 -24.48 -25.74 19.72
CA CYS A 555 -23.49 -26.82 19.79
C CYS A 555 -24.14 -28.25 19.71
N GLN A 556 -25.37 -28.34 19.26
CA GLN A 556 -26.07 -29.64 19.13
C GLN A 556 -25.98 -30.19 17.72
#